data_722fdc3b8edcc38e884fe2e6f80bff20
#
_entry.id   722fdc3b8edcc38e884fe2e6f80bff20
#
_cell.length_a   1.000
_cell.length_b   1.000
_cell.length_c   1.000
_cell.angle_alpha   90.00
_cell.angle_beta   90.00
_cell.angle_gamma   90.00
#
_symmetry.space_group_name_H-M   'P 1'
#
loop_
_entity.id
_entity.type
_entity.pdbx_description
1 polymer ?
#
loop_
_entity_poly.entity_id
_entity_poly.type
_entity_poly.pdbx_seq_one_letter_code
_entity_poly.pdbx_strand_id
1 'polypeptide(L)'
;MVSEKMKTFMSGNSAIRAMFEEGKKMAKIYGPENVYDFSLGNPSVEPPKEVNEAAIKILQQTAPNALHGYPNNSGFEDVRLFLAQRSNRLHGTDYNERNYVITTGAAAALNIALKVILDPGDEVIVFAPYFGEYNNYVRNYDGIVVPVLS
;
A
#
# COMPACT_ATOMS: atom_id res chain seq x y z
N MET A 1 -23.42 -7.08 -13.01
CA MET A 1 -22.81 -6.79 -14.34
C MET A 1 -21.34 -6.48 -14.10
N VAL A 2 -20.40 -7.17 -14.78
CA VAL A 2 -18.95 -6.99 -14.64
C VAL A 2 -18.41 -6.54 -15.99
N SER A 3 -17.50 -5.53 -16.00
CA SER A 3 -16.90 -5.04 -17.25
C SER A 3 -16.03 -6.09 -17.91
N GLU A 4 -15.83 -6.03 -19.22
CA GLU A 4 -14.94 -6.96 -19.94
C GLU A 4 -13.50 -6.84 -19.45
N LYS A 5 -13.00 -5.64 -19.14
CA LYS A 5 -11.71 -5.41 -18.50
C LYS A 5 -11.55 -6.24 -17.21
N MET A 6 -12.56 -6.20 -16.32
CA MET A 6 -12.52 -6.96 -15.06
C MET A 6 -12.63 -8.47 -15.26
N LYS A 7 -13.35 -8.94 -16.26
CA LYS A 7 -13.38 -10.37 -16.61
C LYS A 7 -11.99 -10.86 -17.02
N THR A 8 -11.25 -10.07 -17.80
CA THR A 8 -9.87 -10.37 -18.18
C THR A 8 -8.94 -10.43 -16.95
N PHE A 9 -9.12 -9.53 -15.98
CA PHE A 9 -8.33 -9.55 -14.75
C PHE A 9 -8.65 -10.75 -13.86
N MET A 10 -9.90 -11.17 -13.80
CA MET A 10 -10.32 -12.33 -13.00
C MET A 10 -9.76 -13.66 -13.53
N SER A 11 -9.45 -13.77 -14.82
CA SER A 11 -8.83 -14.97 -15.41
C SER A 11 -7.37 -15.17 -14.99
N GLY A 12 -6.70 -14.12 -14.53
CA GLY A 12 -5.36 -14.14 -13.95
C GLY A 12 -5.42 -14.21 -12.43
N ASN A 13 -5.78 -15.35 -11.85
CA ASN A 13 -5.80 -15.53 -10.40
C ASN A 13 -4.47 -15.10 -9.76
N SER A 14 -4.52 -14.28 -8.73
CA SER A 14 -3.36 -13.93 -7.92
C SER A 14 -2.79 -15.22 -7.29
N ALA A 15 -1.64 -15.67 -7.78
CA ALA A 15 -0.93 -16.83 -7.23
C ALA A 15 -0.63 -16.65 -5.73
N ILE A 16 -0.37 -15.41 -5.31
CA ILE A 16 -0.14 -15.03 -3.91
C ILE A 16 -1.34 -15.38 -3.05
N ARG A 17 -2.54 -15.04 -3.49
CA ARG A 17 -3.77 -15.35 -2.74
C ARG A 17 -4.01 -16.85 -2.66
N ALA A 18 -3.80 -17.56 -3.76
CA ALA A 18 -3.92 -19.01 -3.77
C ALA A 18 -2.92 -19.69 -2.82
N MET A 19 -1.67 -19.25 -2.80
CA MET A 19 -0.66 -19.75 -1.87
C MET A 19 -1.01 -19.46 -0.41
N PHE A 20 -1.51 -18.26 -0.10
CA PHE A 20 -1.92 -17.91 1.25
C PHE A 20 -3.10 -18.78 1.76
N GLU A 21 -4.10 -19.00 0.92
CA GLU A 21 -5.23 -19.88 1.27
C GLU A 21 -4.78 -21.34 1.45
N GLU A 22 -3.84 -21.80 0.63
CA GLU A 22 -3.27 -23.13 0.77
C GLU A 22 -2.43 -23.27 2.04
N GLY A 23 -1.60 -22.27 2.35
CA GLY A 23 -0.84 -22.23 3.60
C GLY A 23 -1.73 -22.34 4.84
N LYS A 24 -2.89 -21.67 4.84
CA LYS A 24 -3.89 -21.79 5.92
C LYS A 24 -4.47 -23.21 6.04
N LYS A 25 -4.70 -23.88 4.92
CA LYS A 25 -5.19 -25.29 4.94
C LYS A 25 -4.10 -26.21 5.48
N MET A 26 -2.87 -26.04 5.02
CA MET A 26 -1.73 -26.83 5.50
C MET A 26 -1.52 -26.64 7.00
N ALA A 27 -1.63 -25.41 7.52
CA ALA A 27 -1.52 -25.13 8.94
C ALA A 27 -2.58 -25.85 9.79
N LYS A 28 -3.79 -26.02 9.25
CA LYS A 28 -4.84 -26.82 9.94
C LYS A 28 -4.55 -28.32 9.98
N ILE A 29 -3.81 -28.83 9.00
CA ILE A 29 -3.51 -30.28 8.86
C ILE A 29 -2.24 -30.63 9.65
N TYR A 30 -1.21 -29.81 9.54
CA TYR A 30 0.13 -30.12 10.04
C TYR A 30 0.50 -29.38 11.32
N GLY A 31 -0.32 -28.45 11.78
CA GLY A 31 -0.02 -27.49 12.83
C GLY A 31 0.69 -26.24 12.30
N PRO A 32 0.36 -25.04 12.82
CA PRO A 32 0.92 -23.78 12.33
C PRO A 32 2.43 -23.69 12.52
N GLU A 33 2.99 -24.37 13.53
CA GLU A 33 4.43 -24.41 13.81
C GLU A 33 5.24 -25.20 12.79
N ASN A 34 4.58 -26.03 11.96
CA ASN A 34 5.20 -26.87 10.93
C ASN A 34 5.00 -26.30 9.52
N VAL A 35 4.37 -25.10 9.37
CA VAL A 35 4.13 -24.47 8.08
C VAL A 35 4.79 -23.12 8.00
N TYR A 36 5.78 -23.02 7.12
CA TYR A 36 6.54 -21.80 6.86
C TYR A 36 5.90 -21.05 5.68
N ASP A 37 5.00 -20.12 5.98
CA ASP A 37 4.28 -19.35 4.96
C ASP A 37 5.03 -18.08 4.58
N PHE A 38 5.59 -18.06 3.36
CA PHE A 38 6.25 -16.91 2.75
C PHE A 38 5.40 -16.21 1.68
N SER A 39 4.11 -16.50 1.62
CA SER A 39 3.21 -15.96 0.58
C SER A 39 2.88 -14.48 0.78
N LEU A 40 2.81 -14.01 2.01
CA LEU A 40 2.53 -12.62 2.37
C LEU A 40 3.61 -12.04 3.27
N GLY A 41 4.00 -10.80 2.97
CA GLY A 41 4.92 -10.03 3.80
C GLY A 41 4.27 -9.48 5.09
N ASN A 42 3.73 -10.34 5.93
CA ASN A 42 3.23 -9.93 7.23
C ASN A 42 4.38 -9.60 8.18
N PRO A 43 4.33 -8.47 8.91
CA PRO A 43 5.31 -8.20 9.95
C PRO A 43 5.29 -9.29 11.02
N SER A 44 6.46 -9.85 11.32
CA SER A 44 6.67 -10.83 12.40
C SER A 44 7.23 -10.21 13.67
N VAL A 45 7.60 -8.93 13.62
CA VAL A 45 8.13 -8.17 14.75
C VAL A 45 7.03 -7.22 15.25
N GLU A 46 6.83 -7.18 16.55
CA GLU A 46 5.89 -6.27 17.18
C GLU A 46 6.30 -4.81 16.94
N PRO A 47 5.33 -3.90 16.71
CA PRO A 47 5.64 -2.48 16.62
C PRO A 47 6.16 -1.96 17.98
N PRO A 48 6.94 -0.88 18.00
CA PRO A 48 7.32 -0.22 19.24
C PRO A 48 6.07 0.13 20.06
N LYS A 49 6.14 -0.02 21.39
CA LYS A 49 5.01 0.23 22.30
C LYS A 49 4.42 1.64 22.15
N GLU A 50 5.26 2.60 21.81
CA GLU A 50 4.90 4.00 21.59
C GLU A 50 3.84 4.17 20.50
N VAL A 51 3.74 3.25 19.54
CA VAL A 51 2.70 3.27 18.48
C VAL A 51 1.31 3.09 19.11
N ASN A 52 1.16 2.08 19.96
CA ASN A 52 -0.10 1.82 20.67
C ASN A 52 -0.42 2.92 21.67
N GLU A 53 0.58 3.39 22.43
CA GLU A 53 0.43 4.49 23.38
C GLU A 53 -0.04 5.78 22.69
N ALA A 54 0.54 6.12 21.52
CA ALA A 54 0.13 7.27 20.72
C ALA A 54 -1.30 7.12 20.19
N ALA A 55 -1.68 5.94 19.70
CA ALA A 55 -3.04 5.69 19.22
C ALA A 55 -4.08 5.85 20.35
N ILE A 56 -3.81 5.28 21.53
CA ILE A 56 -4.68 5.41 22.71
C ILE A 56 -4.81 6.88 23.13
N LYS A 57 -3.68 7.59 23.17
CA LYS A 57 -3.68 9.03 23.52
C LYS A 57 -4.54 9.85 22.54
N ILE A 58 -4.42 9.62 21.25
CA ILE A 58 -5.22 10.31 20.23
C ILE A 58 -6.72 10.03 20.46
N LEU A 59 -7.09 8.76 20.64
CA LEU A 59 -8.48 8.37 20.87
C LEU A 59 -9.08 9.00 22.14
N GLN A 60 -8.29 9.15 23.19
CA GLN A 60 -8.76 9.70 24.47
C GLN A 60 -8.77 11.23 24.52
N GLN A 61 -7.87 11.89 23.80
CA GLN A 61 -7.61 13.33 23.94
C GLN A 61 -8.13 14.17 22.79
N THR A 62 -8.46 13.56 21.66
CA THR A 62 -8.99 14.30 20.51
C THR A 62 -10.51 14.37 20.58
N ALA A 63 -11.07 15.55 20.35
CA ALA A 63 -12.52 15.73 20.30
C ALA A 63 -13.13 14.80 19.24
N PRO A 64 -14.23 14.08 19.55
CA PRO A 64 -14.83 13.09 18.65
C PRO A 64 -15.10 13.62 17.24
N ASN A 65 -15.61 14.83 17.10
CA ASN A 65 -15.89 15.43 15.80
C ASN A 65 -14.62 15.73 14.98
N ALA A 66 -13.50 16.03 15.63
CA ALA A 66 -12.22 16.22 14.96
C ALA A 66 -11.58 14.87 14.59
N LEU A 67 -11.73 13.85 15.46
CA LEU A 67 -11.18 12.52 15.25
C LEU A 67 -11.88 11.77 14.11
N HIS A 68 -13.22 11.89 14.05
CA HIS A 68 -14.06 11.14 13.09
C HIS A 68 -14.59 12.01 11.95
N GLY A 69 -14.18 13.28 11.89
CA GLY A 69 -14.53 14.20 10.82
C GLY A 69 -13.73 13.96 9.54
N TYR A 70 -14.16 14.59 8.45
CA TYR A 70 -13.40 14.57 7.21
C TYR A 70 -12.15 15.45 7.31
N PRO A 71 -10.95 14.93 7.01
CA PRO A 71 -9.78 15.79 6.81
C PRO A 71 -9.87 16.54 5.48
N ASN A 72 -8.93 17.45 5.24
CA ASN A 72 -8.71 18.00 3.90
C ASN A 72 -8.39 16.88 2.90
N ASN A 73 -8.70 17.09 1.61
CA ASN A 73 -8.50 16.08 0.56
C ASN A 73 -7.07 15.50 0.51
N SER A 74 -6.06 16.31 0.87
CA SER A 74 -4.67 15.87 0.93
C SER A 74 -4.27 15.29 2.29
N GLY A 75 -5.17 15.20 3.25
CA GLY A 75 -4.91 14.82 4.64
C GLY A 75 -4.61 16.01 5.56
N PHE A 76 -4.38 15.73 6.83
CA PHE A 76 -4.11 16.75 7.85
C PHE A 76 -2.84 17.54 7.52
N GLU A 77 -2.94 18.86 7.60
CA GLU A 77 -1.86 19.78 7.21
C GLU A 77 -0.63 19.66 8.11
N ASP A 78 -0.85 19.57 9.41
CA ASP A 78 0.20 19.39 10.42
C ASP A 78 0.99 18.09 10.21
N VAL A 79 0.33 17.00 9.84
CA VAL A 79 0.97 15.72 9.49
C VAL A 79 1.81 15.87 8.22
N ARG A 80 1.27 16.53 7.20
CA ARG A 80 1.99 16.76 5.94
C ARG A 80 3.21 17.67 6.14
N LEU A 81 3.06 18.72 6.95
CA LEU A 81 4.16 19.60 7.33
C LEU A 81 5.26 18.85 8.09
N PHE A 82 4.87 18.01 9.05
CA PHE A 82 5.83 17.16 9.78
C PHE A 82 6.61 16.24 8.84
N LEU A 83 5.94 15.61 7.88
CA LEU A 83 6.60 14.75 6.88
C LEU A 83 7.57 15.54 6.00
N ALA A 84 7.18 16.73 5.57
CA ALA A 84 8.05 17.62 4.80
C ALA A 84 9.31 17.99 5.58
N GLN A 85 9.16 18.46 6.81
CA GLN A 85 10.30 18.82 7.69
C GLN A 85 11.22 17.61 7.96
N ARG A 86 10.64 16.42 8.14
CA ARG A 86 11.40 15.18 8.32
C ARG A 86 12.21 14.84 7.07
N SER A 87 11.60 14.91 5.89
CA SER A 87 12.29 14.66 4.61
C SER A 87 13.41 15.66 4.36
N ASN A 88 13.16 16.94 4.59
CA ASN A 88 14.18 18.00 4.44
C ASN A 88 15.38 17.73 5.34
N ARG A 89 15.15 17.33 6.58
CA ARG A 89 16.23 17.00 7.53
C ARG A 89 17.01 15.75 7.13
N LEU A 90 16.34 14.71 6.61
CA LEU A 90 16.99 13.43 6.32
C LEU A 90 17.65 13.37 4.94
N HIS A 91 17.11 14.10 3.97
CA HIS A 91 17.49 13.96 2.56
C HIS A 91 17.95 15.28 1.92
N GLY A 92 17.96 16.39 2.69
CA GLY A 92 18.37 17.69 2.17
C GLY A 92 17.41 18.26 1.11
N THR A 93 16.14 17.87 1.15
CA THR A 93 15.10 18.38 0.25
C THR A 93 14.55 19.73 0.75
N ASP A 94 13.81 20.44 -0.10
CA ASP A 94 13.10 21.68 0.25
C ASP A 94 11.59 21.50 0.00
N TYR A 95 10.99 20.57 0.73
CA TYR A 95 9.56 20.27 0.64
C TYR A 95 8.75 21.06 1.67
N ASN A 96 7.49 21.30 1.34
CA ASN A 96 6.47 21.83 2.25
C ASN A 96 5.23 20.91 2.26
N GLU A 97 4.20 21.27 3.01
CA GLU A 97 2.98 20.46 3.16
C GLU A 97 2.25 20.18 1.85
N ARG A 98 2.44 21.00 0.81
CA ARG A 98 1.78 20.85 -0.50
C ARG A 98 2.39 19.73 -1.34
N ASN A 99 3.60 19.30 -1.00
CA ASN A 99 4.27 18.19 -1.69
C ASN A 99 3.82 16.81 -1.20
N TYR A 100 2.89 16.76 -0.24
CA TYR A 100 2.43 15.51 0.37
C TYR A 100 0.92 15.33 0.23
N VAL A 101 0.54 14.11 -0.08
CA VAL A 101 -0.86 13.63 -0.05
C VAL A 101 -0.90 12.37 0.81
N ILE A 102 -1.75 12.37 1.83
CA ILE A 102 -1.94 11.23 2.71
C ILE A 102 -2.99 10.30 2.12
N THR A 103 -2.69 9.01 2.11
CA THR A 103 -3.57 7.98 1.56
C THR A 103 -3.75 6.84 2.55
N THR A 104 -4.71 5.95 2.26
CA THR A 104 -4.94 4.72 3.03
C THR A 104 -3.94 3.63 2.64
N GLY A 105 -2.66 3.88 2.86
CA GLY A 105 -1.58 2.94 2.59
C GLY A 105 -0.96 3.07 1.20
N ALA A 106 0.14 2.33 0.98
CA ALA A 106 0.96 2.41 -0.23
C ALA A 106 0.20 2.02 -1.51
N ALA A 107 -0.72 1.06 -1.45
CA ALA A 107 -1.52 0.65 -2.60
C ALA A 107 -2.37 1.81 -3.15
N ALA A 108 -3.02 2.58 -2.27
CA ALA A 108 -3.78 3.75 -2.68
C ALA A 108 -2.87 4.84 -3.26
N ALA A 109 -1.70 5.09 -2.63
CA ALA A 109 -0.72 6.06 -3.11
C ALA A 109 -0.22 5.70 -4.52
N LEU A 110 0.15 4.44 -4.75
CA LEU A 110 0.60 3.96 -6.06
C LEU A 110 -0.49 4.09 -7.13
N ASN A 111 -1.74 3.71 -6.81
CA ASN A 111 -2.84 3.86 -7.76
C ASN A 111 -3.10 5.33 -8.10
N ILE A 112 -3.04 6.24 -7.12
CA ILE A 112 -3.20 7.68 -7.37
C ILE A 112 -2.05 8.19 -8.24
N ALA A 113 -0.80 7.86 -7.91
CA ALA A 113 0.37 8.29 -8.67
C ALA A 113 0.29 7.81 -10.13
N LEU A 114 0.05 6.51 -10.35
CA LEU A 114 -0.06 5.93 -11.68
C LEU A 114 -1.23 6.54 -12.46
N LYS A 115 -2.37 6.82 -11.80
CA LYS A 115 -3.50 7.50 -12.44
C LYS A 115 -3.16 8.89 -12.95
N VAL A 116 -2.26 9.60 -12.27
CA VAL A 116 -1.87 10.98 -12.63
C VAL A 116 -0.86 11.00 -13.77
N ILE A 117 0.00 9.99 -13.88
CA ILE A 117 1.16 10.02 -14.77
C ILE A 117 1.04 9.12 -16.01
N LEU A 118 0.10 8.14 -16.02
CA LEU A 118 0.00 7.20 -17.14
C LEU A 118 -1.10 7.59 -18.12
N ASP A 119 -0.74 7.56 -19.38
CA ASP A 119 -1.67 7.44 -20.51
C ASP A 119 -1.79 5.95 -20.92
N PRO A 120 -2.91 5.56 -21.58
CA PRO A 120 -3.07 4.20 -22.09
C PRO A 120 -1.91 3.78 -23.01
N GLY A 121 -1.26 2.67 -22.69
CA GLY A 121 -0.15 2.13 -23.43
C GLY A 121 1.24 2.55 -22.92
N ASP A 122 1.32 3.43 -21.93
CA ASP A 122 2.59 3.80 -21.31
C ASP A 122 3.26 2.61 -20.62
N GLU A 123 4.57 2.54 -20.72
CA GLU A 123 5.39 1.49 -20.13
C GLU A 123 5.91 1.87 -18.74
N VAL A 124 5.76 0.94 -17.80
CA VAL A 124 6.27 1.07 -16.42
C VAL A 124 7.31 -0.01 -16.17
N ILE A 125 8.57 0.39 -15.99
CA ILE A 125 9.65 -0.51 -15.64
C ILE A 125 9.50 -0.97 -14.19
N VAL A 126 9.60 -2.29 -13.97
CA VAL A 126 9.57 -2.91 -12.65
C VAL A 126 10.73 -3.87 -12.50
N PHE A 127 11.54 -3.71 -11.46
CA PHE A 127 12.69 -4.58 -11.22
C PHE A 127 12.25 -5.90 -10.59
N ALA A 128 12.54 -7.01 -11.26
CA ALA A 128 12.23 -8.36 -10.78
C ALA A 128 13.35 -8.88 -9.85
N PRO A 129 13.01 -9.61 -8.76
CA PRO A 129 11.66 -10.00 -8.36
C PRO A 129 10.89 -8.84 -7.71
N TYR A 130 9.58 -8.73 -7.97
CA TYR A 130 8.73 -7.66 -7.46
C TYR A 130 7.38 -8.17 -6.95
N PHE A 131 6.69 -7.32 -6.21
CA PHE A 131 5.35 -7.62 -5.71
C PHE A 131 4.34 -7.68 -6.85
N GLY A 132 3.70 -8.84 -7.03
CA GLY A 132 2.83 -9.14 -8.18
C GLY A 132 1.67 -8.14 -8.40
N GLU A 133 1.21 -7.47 -7.34
CA GLU A 133 0.14 -6.47 -7.44
C GLU A 133 0.53 -5.22 -8.25
N TYR A 134 1.82 -4.96 -8.45
CA TYR A 134 2.25 -3.87 -9.34
C TYR A 134 1.71 -4.03 -10.75
N ASN A 135 1.57 -5.27 -11.24
CA ASN A 135 0.91 -5.55 -12.51
C ASN A 135 -0.53 -5.03 -12.54
N ASN A 136 -1.27 -5.24 -11.45
CA ASN A 136 -2.66 -4.80 -11.35
C ASN A 136 -2.76 -3.28 -11.26
N TYR A 137 -1.87 -2.63 -10.48
CA TYR A 137 -1.86 -1.18 -10.35
C TYR A 137 -1.61 -0.47 -11.68
N VAL A 138 -0.65 -0.93 -12.46
CA VAL A 138 -0.34 -0.38 -13.78
C VAL A 138 -1.48 -0.64 -14.77
N ARG A 139 -1.99 -1.87 -14.82
CA ARG A 139 -3.08 -2.28 -15.72
C ARG A 139 -4.41 -1.60 -15.41
N ASN A 140 -4.64 -1.17 -14.17
CA ASN A 140 -5.83 -0.39 -13.83
C ASN A 140 -5.98 0.86 -14.70
N TYR A 141 -4.87 1.42 -15.14
CA TYR A 141 -4.79 2.64 -15.95
C TYR A 141 -4.30 2.38 -17.39
N ASP A 142 -4.50 1.15 -17.87
CA ASP A 142 -4.15 0.72 -19.23
C ASP A 142 -2.65 0.84 -19.58
N GLY A 143 -1.79 0.91 -18.55
CA GLY A 143 -0.34 0.87 -18.71
C GLY A 143 0.19 -0.56 -18.93
N ILE A 144 1.43 -0.66 -19.38
CA ILE A 144 2.15 -1.89 -19.68
C ILE A 144 3.30 -2.06 -18.68
N VAL A 145 3.36 -3.22 -18.01
CA VAL A 145 4.49 -3.54 -17.13
C VAL A 145 5.63 -4.13 -17.94
N VAL A 146 6.82 -3.54 -17.79
CA VAL A 146 8.07 -4.02 -18.39
C VAL A 146 8.99 -4.53 -17.28
N PRO A 147 9.05 -5.86 -17.04
CA PRO A 147 9.92 -6.41 -16.03
C PRO A 147 11.38 -6.39 -16.49
N VAL A 148 12.27 -5.94 -15.63
CA VAL A 148 13.72 -5.94 -15.83
C VAL A 148 14.36 -6.77 -14.74
N LEU A 149 15.23 -7.68 -15.08
CA LEU A 149 16.01 -8.46 -14.11
C LEU A 149 17.05 -7.55 -13.45
N SER A 150 17.12 -7.60 -12.12
CA SER A 150 18.12 -6.86 -11.32
C SER A 150 19.35 -7.72 -11.04
#